data_0a54901722f406131fa0d80e3938fe01
#
_entry.id   0a54901722f406131fa0d80e3938fe01
#
_cell.length_a   1.000
_cell.length_b   1.000
_cell.length_c   1.000
_cell.angle_alpha   90.00
_cell.angle_beta   90.00
_cell.angle_gamma   90.00
#
_symmetry.space_group_name_H-M   'P 1'
#
loop_
_entity.id
_entity.type
_entity.pdbx_description
1 polymer ?
#
loop_
_entity_poly.entity_id
_entity_poly.type
_entity_poly.pdbx_seq_one_letter_code
_entity_poly.pdbx_strand_id
1 'polypeptide(L)'
;MLLVLILILAVVGSVSYLGWRQTVPGVQVLSTPPKFLGQKTPLALVLEARRGNVARVQVRVVQSGTPTPVTKQEGPLGRRVEMPLVVESSALGLREGNATLEVWARDDFWRPWRPADRAIASYPVTIDLTPPKIELLAATHYLSPGGTGLVAFRVTGAARTDVTAGPLVFPSFPYGPEDRGARVALLALPWDFDSSVALAIRSTDEAGNTAARGVPAEIKPRKFPRDTIEIKDAFLQTKVPELLPQRPASDPLPDGFLIINRDLRKQAEETKRKVGAATANKPLWQGAFVQPRNSKVFANFAELRTYVYSGREIDRQVHFGYDLASTRQSAVPAANKGVVVFAEPLTIYGNTVVIDHGLGLQTLYAHLSSTAVKVGDAVEKGQEIARTGSTGLAIGDHLHYEVLVNGVSVTPLEWWDGKWIRDHIGKPLKEAGLPEIAGAEARDEEPAARAAAPTRPQPQRRRAR
;
A
#
# COMPACT_ATOMS: atom_id res chain seq x y z
N MET A 1 0.93 82.49 -11.39
CA MET A 1 0.12 81.65 -10.53
C MET A 1 0.01 80.18 -11.09
N LEU A 2 -0.36 79.99 -12.35
CA LEU A 2 -0.54 78.67 -12.95
C LEU A 2 0.74 77.78 -12.95
N LEU A 3 1.92 78.40 -13.33
CA LEU A 3 3.21 77.69 -13.34
C LEU A 3 3.65 77.22 -11.94
N VAL A 4 3.40 77.99 -10.91
CA VAL A 4 3.71 77.63 -9.52
C VAL A 4 2.82 76.51 -9.06
N LEU A 5 1.52 76.51 -9.43
CA LEU A 5 0.58 75.41 -9.11
C LEU A 5 0.99 74.08 -9.79
N ILE A 6 1.38 74.16 -11.08
CA ILE A 6 1.88 72.98 -11.81
C ILE A 6 3.16 72.42 -11.17
N LEU A 7 4.07 73.28 -10.71
CA LEU A 7 5.30 72.86 -10.05
C LEU A 7 4.99 72.16 -8.70
N ILE A 8 4.08 72.75 -7.91
CA ILE A 8 3.66 72.15 -6.64
C ILE A 8 3.02 70.75 -6.89
N LEU A 9 2.11 70.63 -7.86
CA LEU A 9 1.47 69.36 -8.20
C LEU A 9 2.51 68.37 -8.70
N ALA A 10 3.49 68.76 -9.49
CA ALA A 10 4.58 67.88 -9.94
C ALA A 10 5.47 67.42 -8.77
N VAL A 11 5.78 68.27 -7.82
CA VAL A 11 6.52 67.87 -6.62
C VAL A 11 5.73 66.96 -5.74
N VAL A 12 4.48 67.28 -5.44
CA VAL A 12 3.59 66.43 -4.65
C VAL A 12 3.40 65.04 -5.32
N GLY A 13 3.15 65.03 -6.63
CA GLY A 13 3.02 63.81 -7.43
C GLY A 13 4.30 62.98 -7.38
N SER A 14 5.46 63.60 -7.53
CA SER A 14 6.76 62.94 -7.47
C SER A 14 7.04 62.35 -6.08
N VAL A 15 6.80 63.09 -5.02
CA VAL A 15 6.98 62.66 -3.63
C VAL A 15 6.03 61.49 -3.33
N SER A 16 4.76 61.61 -3.74
CA SER A 16 3.77 60.55 -3.56
C SER A 16 4.16 59.28 -4.33
N TYR A 17 4.63 59.40 -5.56
CA TYR A 17 5.11 58.30 -6.38
C TYR A 17 6.34 57.61 -5.75
N LEU A 18 7.34 58.41 -5.32
CA LEU A 18 8.52 57.87 -4.64
C LEU A 18 8.16 57.20 -3.31
N GLY A 19 7.23 57.78 -2.55
CA GLY A 19 6.70 57.21 -1.32
C GLY A 19 6.00 55.87 -1.58
N TRP A 20 5.15 55.83 -2.59
CA TRP A 20 4.49 54.59 -2.99
C TRP A 20 5.51 53.51 -3.41
N ARG A 21 6.49 53.87 -4.24
CA ARG A 21 7.54 52.90 -4.64
C ARG A 21 8.32 52.36 -3.45
N GLN A 22 8.55 53.17 -2.42
CA GLN A 22 9.25 52.75 -1.21
C GLN A 22 8.45 51.78 -0.38
N THR A 23 7.09 51.87 -0.38
CA THR A 23 6.21 51.02 0.42
C THR A 23 5.85 49.69 -0.25
N VAL A 24 6.14 49.50 -1.54
CA VAL A 24 5.88 48.23 -2.23
C VAL A 24 6.64 47.08 -1.54
N PRO A 25 5.95 46.03 -1.09
CA PRO A 25 6.61 44.86 -0.50
C PRO A 25 7.62 44.24 -1.46
N GLY A 26 8.69 43.66 -0.92
CA GLY A 26 9.70 42.95 -1.69
C GLY A 26 9.27 41.51 -2.03
N VAL A 27 10.26 40.64 -2.06
CA VAL A 27 10.05 39.20 -2.27
C VAL A 27 9.44 38.56 -1.01
N GLN A 28 8.50 37.67 -1.19
CA GLN A 28 7.88 36.86 -0.14
C GLN A 28 8.20 35.40 -0.36
N VAL A 29 8.35 34.63 0.73
CA VAL A 29 8.44 33.16 0.72
C VAL A 29 7.03 32.60 0.92
N LEU A 30 6.57 31.78 -0.02
CA LEU A 30 5.23 31.18 0.00
C LEU A 30 5.22 29.73 0.49
N SER A 31 6.40 29.06 0.47
CA SER A 31 6.56 27.70 0.97
C SER A 31 6.99 27.67 2.43
N THR A 32 6.62 26.61 3.13
CA THR A 32 7.09 26.35 4.50
C THR A 32 8.15 25.25 4.46
N PRO A 33 9.40 25.52 4.87
CA PRO A 33 10.42 24.50 4.94
C PRO A 33 10.13 23.48 6.06
N PRO A 34 10.74 22.28 6.01
CA PRO A 34 10.59 21.26 7.05
C PRO A 34 11.22 21.75 8.36
N LYS A 35 10.74 21.20 9.48
CA LYS A 35 11.26 21.47 10.82
C LYS A 35 12.61 20.80 11.08
N PHE A 36 12.89 19.69 10.38
CA PHE A 36 14.11 18.91 10.53
C PHE A 36 14.91 18.90 9.23
N LEU A 37 16.23 18.93 9.37
CA LEU A 37 17.18 18.75 8.27
C LEU A 37 18.00 17.49 8.54
N GLY A 38 17.78 16.45 7.77
CA GLY A 38 18.51 15.20 7.82
C GLY A 38 19.82 15.22 7.04
N GLN A 39 20.39 14.06 6.79
CA GLN A 39 21.60 13.90 5.96
C GLN A 39 21.39 14.51 4.55
N LYS A 40 20.21 14.26 3.95
CA LYS A 40 19.77 14.82 2.66
C LYS A 40 18.30 15.20 2.74
N THR A 41 18.03 16.50 2.78
CA THR A 41 16.66 17.01 2.87
C THR A 41 16.29 17.75 1.59
N PRO A 42 15.33 17.21 0.80
CA PRO A 42 14.79 17.96 -0.33
C PRO A 42 13.95 19.14 0.17
N LEU A 43 14.15 20.29 -0.43
CA LEU A 43 13.44 21.53 -0.16
C LEU A 43 12.86 22.07 -1.46
N ALA A 44 11.61 22.50 -1.43
CA ALA A 44 11.01 23.28 -2.52
C ALA A 44 10.68 24.68 -1.99
N LEU A 45 11.49 25.66 -2.37
CA LEU A 45 11.22 27.07 -2.05
C LEU A 45 10.39 27.70 -3.16
N VAL A 46 9.28 28.31 -2.78
CA VAL A 46 8.45 29.12 -3.67
C VAL A 46 8.55 30.57 -3.22
N LEU A 47 9.03 31.42 -4.12
CA LEU A 47 9.26 32.86 -3.89
C LEU A 47 8.43 33.67 -4.87
N GLU A 48 7.88 34.79 -4.43
CA GLU A 48 7.16 35.71 -5.30
C GLU A 48 7.56 37.16 -5.04
N ALA A 49 7.89 37.88 -6.11
CA ALA A 49 8.08 39.30 -6.07
C ALA A 49 6.73 40.00 -6.27
N ARG A 50 6.39 40.97 -5.41
CA ARG A 50 5.13 41.71 -5.55
C ARG A 50 5.13 42.55 -6.84
N ARG A 51 6.30 43.12 -7.21
CA ARG A 51 6.56 43.87 -8.44
C ARG A 51 7.95 43.51 -8.97
N GLY A 52 8.10 43.57 -10.31
CA GLY A 52 9.36 43.15 -10.95
C GLY A 52 9.56 41.63 -10.89
N ASN A 53 10.81 41.23 -10.97
CA ASN A 53 11.24 39.83 -10.88
C ASN A 53 12.09 39.63 -9.63
N VAL A 54 12.17 38.39 -9.16
CA VAL A 54 13.19 37.98 -8.20
C VAL A 54 14.56 38.04 -8.89
N ALA A 55 15.48 38.84 -8.35
CA ALA A 55 16.79 39.10 -8.94
C ALA A 55 17.94 38.38 -8.23
N ARG A 56 17.75 38.03 -6.97
CA ARG A 56 18.74 37.27 -6.20
C ARG A 56 18.01 36.43 -5.18
N VAL A 57 18.44 35.17 -5.01
CA VAL A 57 18.05 34.28 -3.91
C VAL A 57 19.31 33.67 -3.32
N GLN A 58 19.40 33.67 -2.00
CA GLN A 58 20.41 32.93 -1.27
C GLN A 58 19.74 32.21 -0.10
N VAL A 59 20.03 30.94 0.04
CA VAL A 59 19.59 30.10 1.17
C VAL A 59 20.84 29.71 1.94
N ARG A 60 20.78 29.85 3.26
CA ARG A 60 21.87 29.44 4.15
C ARG A 60 21.34 28.86 5.44
N VAL A 61 22.11 27.98 6.05
CA VAL A 61 21.86 27.46 7.38
C VAL A 61 22.83 28.16 8.35
N VAL A 62 22.28 28.74 9.40
CA VAL A 62 23.06 29.37 10.46
C VAL A 62 23.07 28.46 11.68
N GLN A 63 24.24 27.97 12.05
CA GLN A 63 24.42 27.11 13.23
C GLN A 63 25.50 27.69 14.12
N SER A 64 25.22 27.88 15.41
CA SER A 64 26.15 28.45 16.39
C SER A 64 26.74 29.80 15.91
N GLY A 65 25.92 30.64 15.21
CA GLY A 65 26.33 31.94 14.66
C GLY A 65 27.09 31.85 13.34
N THR A 66 27.44 30.67 12.85
CA THR A 66 28.17 30.49 11.58
C THR A 66 27.20 30.26 10.43
N PRO A 67 27.14 31.14 9.41
CA PRO A 67 26.30 30.95 8.23
C PRO A 67 26.98 30.03 7.21
N THR A 68 26.33 28.95 6.83
CA THR A 68 26.77 28.04 5.78
C THR A 68 25.86 28.16 4.56
N PRO A 69 26.36 28.55 3.38
CA PRO A 69 25.55 28.71 2.19
C PRO A 69 25.09 27.36 1.65
N VAL A 70 23.78 27.24 1.34
CA VAL A 70 23.19 26.08 0.67
C VAL A 70 23.12 26.34 -0.83
N THR A 71 22.61 27.50 -1.22
CA THR A 71 22.54 27.92 -2.63
C THR A 71 22.54 29.42 -2.77
N LYS A 72 23.01 29.88 -3.93
CA LYS A 72 22.94 31.29 -4.36
C LYS A 72 22.62 31.33 -5.84
N GLN A 73 21.58 32.07 -6.20
CA GLN A 73 21.21 32.33 -7.59
C GLN A 73 21.05 33.83 -7.82
N GLU A 74 21.54 34.32 -8.95
CA GLU A 74 21.45 35.73 -9.36
C GLU A 74 20.97 35.82 -10.81
N GLY A 75 20.22 36.87 -11.12
CA GLY A 75 19.67 37.16 -12.44
C GLY A 75 18.15 37.38 -12.39
N PRO A 76 17.52 37.76 -13.49
CA PRO A 76 16.07 37.85 -13.56
C PRO A 76 15.45 36.43 -13.55
N LEU A 77 15.10 35.94 -12.35
CA LEU A 77 14.58 34.58 -12.16
C LEU A 77 13.08 34.46 -12.46
N GLY A 78 12.39 35.59 -12.70
CA GLY A 78 10.97 35.67 -12.90
C GLY A 78 10.20 36.20 -11.69
N ARG A 79 8.92 36.52 -11.88
CA ARG A 79 8.07 37.06 -10.82
C ARG A 79 7.79 36.04 -9.72
N ARG A 80 7.52 34.81 -10.10
CA ARG A 80 7.35 33.66 -9.22
C ARG A 80 8.44 32.63 -9.55
N VAL A 81 9.13 32.15 -8.53
CA VAL A 81 10.25 31.23 -8.66
C VAL A 81 9.97 30.02 -7.81
N GLU A 82 10.02 28.85 -8.42
CA GLU A 82 9.98 27.55 -7.74
C GLU A 82 11.39 26.97 -7.81
N MET A 83 12.01 26.84 -6.66
CA MET A 83 13.41 26.41 -6.56
C MET A 83 13.49 25.10 -5.79
N PRO A 84 13.61 23.94 -6.49
CA PRO A 84 13.96 22.70 -5.84
C PRO A 84 15.44 22.74 -5.46
N LEU A 85 15.74 22.40 -4.21
CA LEU A 85 17.11 22.30 -3.71
C LEU A 85 17.22 21.13 -2.71
N VAL A 86 18.42 20.66 -2.46
CA VAL A 86 18.69 19.62 -1.48
C VAL A 86 19.70 20.17 -0.48
N VAL A 87 19.35 20.09 0.81
CA VAL A 87 20.30 20.39 1.89
C VAL A 87 21.03 19.10 2.22
N GLU A 88 22.30 19.01 1.85
CA GLU A 88 23.19 17.90 2.22
C GLU A 88 23.98 18.30 3.47
N SER A 89 23.37 18.06 4.65
CA SER A 89 23.87 18.60 5.93
C SER A 89 25.31 18.20 6.23
N SER A 90 25.67 16.92 6.00
CA SER A 90 27.04 16.43 6.24
C SER A 90 28.06 17.07 5.29
N ALA A 91 27.73 17.25 4.02
CA ALA A 91 28.60 17.88 3.03
C ALA A 91 28.81 19.39 3.34
N LEU A 92 27.82 20.02 3.98
CA LEU A 92 27.87 21.40 4.42
C LEU A 92 28.58 21.56 5.79
N GLY A 93 29.06 20.48 6.41
CA GLY A 93 29.72 20.50 7.72
C GLY A 93 28.80 20.84 8.88
N LEU A 94 27.47 20.69 8.69
CA LEU A 94 26.49 20.90 9.77
C LEU A 94 26.55 19.76 10.77
N ARG A 95 26.21 20.04 12.01
CA ARG A 95 26.22 19.08 13.14
C ARG A 95 24.82 18.95 13.73
N GLU A 96 24.59 17.87 14.45
CA GLU A 96 23.36 17.67 15.21
C GLU A 96 23.01 18.86 16.10
N GLY A 97 21.72 19.18 16.17
CA GLY A 97 21.19 20.23 17.05
C GLY A 97 20.50 21.37 16.34
N ASN A 98 20.22 22.43 17.08
CA ASN A 98 19.45 23.57 16.58
C ASN A 98 20.23 24.40 15.57
N ALA A 99 19.52 24.88 14.56
CA ALA A 99 20.01 25.79 13.54
C ALA A 99 18.87 26.70 13.04
N THR A 100 19.21 27.64 12.19
CA THR A 100 18.23 28.52 11.53
C THR A 100 18.43 28.45 10.02
N LEU A 101 17.38 28.10 9.29
CA LEU A 101 17.35 28.20 7.83
C LEU A 101 16.94 29.63 7.46
N GLU A 102 17.84 30.36 6.84
CA GLU A 102 17.60 31.73 6.38
C GLU A 102 17.42 31.78 4.88
N VAL A 103 16.38 32.48 4.45
CA VAL A 103 16.13 32.81 3.05
C VAL A 103 16.38 34.29 2.83
N TRP A 104 17.28 34.59 1.94
CA TRP A 104 17.63 35.93 1.51
C TRP A 104 17.19 36.07 0.07
N ALA A 105 16.36 37.08 -0.23
CA ALA A 105 15.97 37.35 -1.62
C ALA A 105 15.78 38.85 -1.87
N ARG A 106 15.95 39.21 -3.13
CA ARG A 106 15.84 40.59 -3.61
C ARG A 106 15.15 40.56 -4.97
N ASP A 107 14.26 41.57 -5.17
CA ASP A 107 13.67 41.85 -6.47
C ASP A 107 14.50 42.88 -7.27
N ASP A 108 14.22 43.02 -8.56
CA ASP A 108 14.77 44.04 -9.46
C ASP A 108 13.96 45.38 -9.46
N PHE A 109 12.85 45.42 -8.68
CA PHE A 109 12.01 46.61 -8.64
C PHE A 109 12.76 47.80 -8.04
N TRP A 110 12.91 48.91 -8.79
CA TRP A 110 13.62 50.07 -8.32
C TRP A 110 12.88 50.79 -7.18
N ARG A 111 13.60 51.08 -6.09
CA ARG A 111 13.16 51.91 -4.94
C ARG A 111 14.11 53.03 -4.69
N PRO A 112 13.63 54.23 -4.26
CA PRO A 112 14.47 55.36 -3.92
C PRO A 112 15.54 55.03 -2.89
N TRP A 113 15.17 54.23 -1.90
CA TRP A 113 16.03 53.74 -0.83
C TRP A 113 15.95 52.22 -0.72
N ARG A 114 17.09 51.56 -0.79
CA ARG A 114 17.16 50.11 -0.51
C ARG A 114 17.87 49.89 0.82
N PRO A 115 17.21 49.25 1.80
CA PRO A 115 17.87 48.84 3.03
C PRO A 115 18.96 47.81 2.73
N ALA A 116 19.88 47.66 3.68
CA ALA A 116 20.87 46.59 3.60
C ALA A 116 20.20 45.22 3.44
N ASP A 117 20.84 44.29 2.72
CA ASP A 117 20.36 42.96 2.53
C ASP A 117 20.17 42.28 3.91
N ARG A 118 19.01 41.66 4.11
CA ARG A 118 18.66 40.91 5.31
C ARG A 118 17.87 39.68 4.92
N ALA A 119 17.81 38.69 5.81
CA ALA A 119 16.91 37.56 5.64
C ALA A 119 15.47 38.07 5.51
N ILE A 120 14.78 37.64 4.46
CA ILE A 120 13.35 37.90 4.27
C ILE A 120 12.50 36.91 5.05
N ALA A 121 13.06 35.72 5.38
CA ALA A 121 12.47 34.71 6.25
C ALA A 121 13.57 33.94 6.99
N SER A 122 13.27 33.57 8.23
CA SER A 122 14.13 32.76 9.10
C SER A 122 13.30 31.72 9.79
N TYR A 123 13.68 30.45 9.65
CA TYR A 123 12.96 29.30 10.17
C TYR A 123 13.83 28.53 11.15
N PRO A 124 13.40 28.35 12.39
CA PRO A 124 14.10 27.46 13.31
C PRO A 124 14.00 26.01 12.79
N VAL A 125 15.13 25.33 12.71
CA VAL A 125 15.22 23.95 12.25
C VAL A 125 16.10 23.16 13.19
N THR A 126 15.86 21.86 13.29
CA THR A 126 16.73 20.93 13.99
C THR A 126 17.48 20.07 12.99
N ILE A 127 18.78 20.03 13.10
CA ILE A 127 19.62 19.13 12.30
C ILE A 127 19.67 17.80 13.03
N ASP A 128 19.21 16.75 12.35
CA ASP A 128 19.26 15.37 12.83
C ASP A 128 19.91 14.49 11.75
N LEU A 129 21.09 13.99 12.03
CA LEU A 129 21.90 13.20 11.10
C LEU A 129 21.89 11.70 11.45
N THR A 130 21.24 11.34 12.54
CA THR A 130 21.25 9.99 13.11
C THR A 130 20.11 9.15 12.52
N PRO A 131 20.38 8.15 11.65
CA PRO A 131 19.33 7.29 11.11
C PRO A 131 18.63 6.48 12.20
N PRO A 132 17.38 6.04 11.96
CA PRO A 132 16.69 5.12 12.85
C PRO A 132 17.49 3.84 13.10
N LYS A 133 17.38 3.28 14.32
CA LYS A 133 18.01 2.01 14.65
C LYS A 133 16.99 0.88 14.54
N ILE A 134 17.32 -0.15 13.76
CA ILE A 134 16.49 -1.34 13.53
C ILE A 134 17.16 -2.56 14.15
N GLU A 135 16.44 -3.26 15.02
CA GLU A 135 16.82 -4.53 15.62
C GLU A 135 15.82 -5.60 15.16
N LEU A 136 16.27 -6.57 14.37
CA LEU A 136 15.46 -7.74 14.02
C LEU A 136 15.40 -8.65 15.25
N LEU A 137 14.19 -8.97 15.73
CA LEU A 137 13.97 -9.86 16.87
C LEU A 137 13.76 -11.30 16.40
N ALA A 138 12.83 -11.50 15.44
CA ALA A 138 12.57 -12.80 14.82
C ALA A 138 11.86 -12.63 13.47
N ALA A 139 11.88 -13.67 12.65
CA ALA A 139 11.13 -13.72 11.41
C ALA A 139 10.76 -15.17 11.05
N THR A 140 9.75 -15.34 10.22
CA THR A 140 9.44 -16.63 9.60
C THR A 140 10.62 -17.07 8.74
N HIS A 141 11.21 -18.23 9.08
CA HIS A 141 12.43 -18.71 8.45
C HIS A 141 12.22 -19.28 7.05
N TYR A 142 11.13 -20.07 6.86
CA TYR A 142 10.81 -20.68 5.58
C TYR A 142 9.58 -20.05 4.96
N LEU A 143 9.72 -19.56 3.74
CA LEU A 143 8.66 -18.95 2.95
C LEU A 143 8.56 -19.65 1.58
N SER A 144 7.44 -19.42 0.90
CA SER A 144 7.27 -19.91 -0.49
C SER A 144 6.46 -18.88 -1.28
N PRO A 145 6.59 -18.81 -2.60
CA PRO A 145 5.66 -18.04 -3.43
C PRO A 145 4.20 -18.41 -3.14
N GLY A 146 3.34 -17.42 -3.02
CA GLY A 146 1.95 -17.58 -2.60
C GLY A 146 1.76 -17.77 -1.10
N GLY A 147 2.79 -17.61 -0.28
CA GLY A 147 2.74 -17.80 1.18
C GLY A 147 2.84 -16.52 1.98
N THR A 148 2.70 -16.68 3.29
CA THR A 148 2.74 -15.60 4.28
C THR A 148 3.94 -15.74 5.22
N GLY A 149 4.49 -14.60 5.66
CA GLY A 149 5.49 -14.55 6.71
C GLY A 149 5.19 -13.49 7.76
N LEU A 150 5.83 -13.62 8.92
CA LEU A 150 5.82 -12.63 9.99
C LEU A 150 7.24 -12.15 10.25
N VAL A 151 7.39 -10.85 10.42
CA VAL A 151 8.63 -10.20 10.85
C VAL A 151 8.37 -9.45 12.15
N ALA A 152 9.11 -9.76 13.20
CA ALA A 152 9.08 -9.07 14.48
C ALA A 152 10.40 -8.32 14.68
N PHE A 153 10.33 -7.05 15.01
CA PHE A 153 11.52 -6.20 15.14
C PHE A 153 11.27 -5.04 16.13
N ARG A 154 12.34 -4.40 16.57
CA ARG A 154 12.29 -3.16 17.33
C ARG A 154 12.87 -2.03 16.50
N VAL A 155 12.28 -0.86 16.61
CA VAL A 155 12.79 0.35 15.96
C VAL A 155 12.76 1.52 16.93
N THR A 156 13.82 2.34 16.90
CA THR A 156 13.92 3.58 17.66
C THR A 156 14.29 4.73 16.75
N GLY A 157 13.73 5.92 17.00
CA GLY A 157 13.99 7.12 16.21
C GLY A 157 13.27 7.15 14.84
N ALA A 158 12.31 6.26 14.59
CA ALA A 158 11.61 6.22 13.31
C ALA A 158 10.24 6.91 13.36
N ALA A 159 9.92 7.67 12.33
CA ALA A 159 8.57 8.17 12.04
C ALA A 159 7.73 7.15 11.27
N ARG A 160 8.38 6.40 10.36
CA ARG A 160 7.75 5.35 9.55
C ARG A 160 8.63 4.13 9.44
N THR A 161 8.03 2.94 9.52
CA THR A 161 8.72 1.68 9.31
C THR A 161 7.84 0.67 8.61
N ASP A 162 8.35 0.12 7.52
CA ASP A 162 7.67 -0.87 6.68
C ASP A 162 8.60 -2.08 6.45
N VAL A 163 8.02 -3.22 6.07
CA VAL A 163 8.76 -4.38 5.56
C VAL A 163 8.57 -4.43 4.05
N THR A 164 9.65 -4.70 3.31
CA THR A 164 9.61 -4.75 1.85
C THR A 164 9.98 -6.12 1.32
N ALA A 165 9.28 -6.55 0.26
CA ALA A 165 9.60 -7.72 -0.55
C ALA A 165 9.66 -7.26 -2.02
N GLY A 166 10.82 -6.84 -2.48
CA GLY A 166 10.96 -6.16 -3.77
C GLY A 166 10.17 -4.86 -3.85
N PRO A 167 9.25 -4.74 -4.83
CA PRO A 167 8.41 -3.55 -4.97
C PRO A 167 7.24 -3.50 -3.97
N LEU A 168 6.96 -4.59 -3.28
CA LEU A 168 5.86 -4.67 -2.32
C LEU A 168 6.28 -4.06 -0.98
N VAL A 169 5.35 -3.32 -0.38
CA VAL A 169 5.53 -2.65 0.91
C VAL A 169 4.43 -3.10 1.85
N PHE A 170 4.82 -3.62 3.00
CA PHE A 170 3.91 -4.12 4.04
C PHE A 170 4.05 -3.23 5.28
N PRO A 171 2.94 -2.65 5.77
CA PRO A 171 2.97 -1.84 6.97
C PRO A 171 3.33 -2.67 8.19
N SER A 172 3.96 -2.03 9.16
CA SER A 172 4.23 -2.64 10.46
C SER A 172 3.37 -2.00 11.55
N PHE A 173 3.01 -2.79 12.53
CA PHE A 173 2.12 -2.40 13.61
C PHE A 173 2.83 -2.50 14.96
N PRO A 174 2.61 -1.57 15.90
CA PRO A 174 3.07 -1.73 17.29
C PRO A 174 2.51 -3.04 17.87
N TYR A 175 3.33 -3.80 18.57
CA TYR A 175 2.91 -5.09 19.10
C TYR A 175 3.63 -5.45 20.41
N GLY A 176 2.86 -5.92 21.40
CA GLY A 176 3.38 -6.20 22.73
C GLY A 176 3.36 -4.97 23.65
N PRO A 177 4.13 -5.01 24.76
CA PRO A 177 4.19 -3.90 25.71
C PRO A 177 4.72 -2.62 25.06
N GLU A 178 4.06 -1.49 25.31
CA GLU A 178 4.34 -0.18 24.68
C GLU A 178 5.77 0.30 24.96
N ASP A 179 6.30 0.02 26.14
CA ASP A 179 7.64 0.41 26.58
C ASP A 179 8.78 -0.25 25.79
N ARG A 180 8.48 -1.31 25.02
CA ARG A 180 9.49 -2.07 24.28
C ARG A 180 9.69 -1.63 22.84
N GLY A 181 8.83 -0.77 22.29
CA GLY A 181 8.92 -0.29 20.91
C GLY A 181 8.93 -1.40 19.86
N ALA A 182 8.38 -2.58 20.18
CA ALA A 182 8.34 -3.71 19.30
C ALA A 182 7.22 -3.54 18.25
N ARG A 183 7.49 -4.03 17.06
CA ARG A 183 6.57 -3.99 15.92
C ARG A 183 6.54 -5.34 15.23
N VAL A 184 5.41 -5.63 14.60
CA VAL A 184 5.26 -6.81 13.73
C VAL A 184 4.72 -6.37 12.36
N ALA A 185 5.08 -7.14 11.34
CA ALA A 185 4.49 -7.04 10.01
C ALA A 185 4.18 -8.44 9.48
N LEU A 186 2.98 -8.61 8.93
CA LEU A 186 2.69 -9.73 8.05
C LEU A 186 3.11 -9.34 6.63
N LEU A 187 3.79 -10.23 5.94
CA LEU A 187 4.17 -10.05 4.55
C LEU A 187 3.59 -11.18 3.70
N ALA A 188 3.27 -10.87 2.46
CA ALA A 188 2.84 -11.83 1.45
C ALA A 188 3.90 -11.95 0.35
N LEU A 189 4.17 -13.16 -0.08
CA LEU A 189 4.89 -13.39 -1.31
C LEU A 189 3.89 -13.72 -2.42
N PRO A 190 3.75 -12.94 -3.49
CA PRO A 190 2.91 -13.29 -4.63
C PRO A 190 3.24 -14.67 -5.17
N TRP A 191 2.30 -15.29 -5.89
CA TRP A 191 2.48 -16.63 -6.47
C TRP A 191 3.68 -16.72 -7.42
N ASP A 192 4.03 -15.60 -8.08
CA ASP A 192 5.13 -15.44 -9.03
C ASP A 192 6.36 -14.73 -8.43
N PHE A 193 6.46 -14.70 -7.10
CA PHE A 193 7.54 -14.02 -6.40
C PHE A 193 8.90 -14.58 -6.81
N ASP A 194 9.80 -13.67 -7.22
CA ASP A 194 11.19 -14.02 -7.50
C ASP A 194 11.96 -14.27 -6.20
N SER A 195 12.37 -15.51 -5.97
CA SER A 195 13.10 -15.92 -4.76
C SER A 195 14.48 -15.28 -4.61
N SER A 196 15.01 -14.63 -5.65
CA SER A 196 16.25 -13.85 -5.57
C SER A 196 16.08 -12.48 -4.90
N VAL A 197 14.85 -12.01 -4.75
CA VAL A 197 14.52 -10.70 -4.18
C VAL A 197 14.67 -10.73 -2.66
N ALA A 198 15.47 -9.80 -2.12
CA ALA A 198 15.70 -9.68 -0.70
C ALA A 198 14.48 -9.07 0.04
N LEU A 199 14.22 -9.61 1.22
CA LEU A 199 13.29 -9.04 2.20
C LEU A 199 14.05 -8.06 3.10
N ALA A 200 13.46 -6.91 3.41
CA ALA A 200 14.10 -5.92 4.28
C ALA A 200 13.09 -5.12 5.10
N ILE A 201 13.49 -4.75 6.32
CA ILE A 201 12.83 -3.71 7.11
C ILE A 201 13.44 -2.38 6.67
N ARG A 202 12.59 -1.39 6.38
CA ARG A 202 13.00 -0.03 6.02
C ARG A 202 12.37 0.96 6.98
N SER A 203 13.18 1.85 7.52
CA SER A 203 12.74 2.90 8.44
C SER A 203 13.18 4.25 7.97
N THR A 204 12.35 5.26 8.22
CA THR A 204 12.65 6.67 7.96
C THR A 204 12.24 7.49 9.18
N ASP A 205 13.08 8.43 9.63
CA ASP A 205 12.76 9.37 10.70
C ASP A 205 12.06 10.64 10.19
N GLU A 206 11.77 11.59 11.08
CA GLU A 206 11.16 12.86 10.71
C GLU A 206 12.08 13.78 9.89
N ALA A 207 13.40 13.57 10.00
CA ALA A 207 14.40 14.32 9.22
C ALA A 207 14.61 13.75 7.82
N GLY A 208 14.02 12.58 7.50
CA GLY A 208 14.18 11.87 6.25
C GLY A 208 15.41 10.97 6.19
N ASN A 209 16.14 10.77 7.31
CA ASN A 209 17.22 9.79 7.34
C ASN A 209 16.63 8.38 7.27
N THR A 210 17.29 7.49 6.55
CA THR A 210 16.80 6.14 6.30
C THR A 210 17.74 5.09 6.85
N ALA A 211 17.15 4.00 7.35
CA ALA A 211 17.88 2.78 7.71
C ALA A 211 17.20 1.57 7.06
N ALA A 212 17.99 0.54 6.75
CA ALA A 212 17.49 -0.73 6.24
C ALA A 212 18.17 -1.91 6.95
N ARG A 213 17.38 -2.96 7.21
CA ARG A 213 17.85 -4.21 7.80
C ARG A 213 17.30 -5.38 7.00
N GLY A 214 18.18 -6.23 6.44
CA GLY A 214 17.78 -7.46 5.76
C GLY A 214 17.05 -8.42 6.71
N VAL A 215 16.01 -9.09 6.19
CA VAL A 215 15.30 -10.16 6.89
C VAL A 215 15.76 -11.50 6.30
N PRO A 216 16.47 -12.32 7.07
CA PRO A 216 16.90 -13.64 6.60
C PRO A 216 15.68 -14.56 6.50
N ALA A 217 15.44 -15.08 5.30
CA ALA A 217 14.41 -16.09 5.06
C ALA A 217 14.85 -16.98 3.91
N GLU A 218 14.57 -18.28 4.00
CA GLU A 218 14.76 -19.23 2.92
C GLU A 218 13.46 -19.33 2.12
N ILE A 219 13.50 -18.89 0.85
CA ILE A 219 12.32 -18.93 -0.02
C ILE A 219 12.37 -20.21 -0.86
N LYS A 220 11.52 -21.19 -0.50
CA LYS A 220 11.44 -22.48 -1.18
C LYS A 220 10.57 -22.35 -2.43
N PRO A 221 11.03 -22.83 -3.58
CA PRO A 221 10.25 -22.80 -4.81
C PRO A 221 8.95 -23.61 -4.66
N ARG A 222 7.87 -23.12 -5.26
CA ARG A 222 6.56 -23.75 -5.29
C ARG A 222 6.06 -23.88 -6.72
N LYS A 223 5.50 -25.03 -7.06
CA LYS A 223 4.81 -25.26 -8.35
C LYS A 223 3.31 -25.11 -8.15
N PHE A 224 2.67 -24.46 -9.11
CA PHE A 224 1.22 -24.26 -9.12
C PHE A 224 0.57 -25.09 -10.22
N PRO A 225 -0.68 -25.56 -10.00
CA PRO A 225 -1.40 -26.33 -11.00
C PRO A 225 -1.71 -25.51 -12.24
N ARG A 226 -1.99 -26.20 -13.34
CA ARG A 226 -2.41 -25.61 -14.60
C ARG A 226 -3.72 -26.24 -15.03
N ASP A 227 -4.63 -25.44 -15.56
CA ASP A 227 -5.90 -25.90 -16.09
C ASP A 227 -6.23 -25.22 -17.41
N THR A 228 -7.03 -25.90 -18.25
CA THR A 228 -7.52 -25.36 -19.51
C THR A 228 -9.04 -25.31 -19.46
N ILE A 229 -9.59 -24.10 -19.53
CA ILE A 229 -11.02 -23.84 -19.44
C ILE A 229 -11.57 -23.58 -20.85
N GLU A 230 -12.42 -24.46 -21.33
CA GLU A 230 -13.16 -24.24 -22.57
C GLU A 230 -14.38 -23.36 -22.33
N ILE A 231 -14.39 -22.20 -22.95
CA ILE A 231 -15.47 -21.22 -22.88
C ILE A 231 -16.54 -21.59 -23.92
N LYS A 232 -17.77 -21.73 -23.44
CA LYS A 232 -18.94 -22.09 -24.29
C LYS A 232 -19.79 -20.85 -24.56
N ASP A 233 -20.46 -20.83 -25.73
CA ASP A 233 -21.35 -19.72 -26.12
C ASP A 233 -22.44 -19.44 -25.08
N ALA A 234 -23.06 -20.47 -24.49
CA ALA A 234 -24.07 -20.30 -23.46
C ALA A 234 -23.56 -19.55 -22.21
N PHE A 235 -22.28 -19.76 -21.85
CA PHE A 235 -21.64 -19.02 -20.78
C PHE A 235 -21.43 -17.55 -21.15
N LEU A 236 -20.92 -17.29 -22.37
CA LEU A 236 -20.73 -15.93 -22.87
C LEU A 236 -22.03 -15.15 -22.99
N GLN A 237 -23.10 -15.78 -23.52
CA GLN A 237 -24.44 -15.21 -23.65
C GLN A 237 -25.04 -14.82 -22.30
N THR A 238 -24.67 -15.48 -21.23
CA THR A 238 -25.13 -15.15 -19.87
C THR A 238 -24.24 -14.10 -19.22
N LYS A 239 -22.92 -14.31 -19.22
CA LYS A 239 -21.98 -13.52 -18.38
C LYS A 239 -21.56 -12.20 -19.01
N VAL A 240 -21.50 -12.12 -20.33
CA VAL A 240 -21.11 -10.85 -20.99
C VAL A 240 -22.16 -9.77 -20.75
N PRO A 241 -23.46 -9.98 -20.98
CA PRO A 241 -24.47 -8.96 -20.65
C PRO A 241 -24.61 -8.68 -19.15
N GLU A 242 -24.41 -9.69 -18.28
CA GLU A 242 -24.44 -9.51 -16.81
C GLU A 242 -23.37 -8.54 -16.35
N LEU A 243 -22.13 -8.70 -16.83
CA LEU A 243 -20.97 -7.94 -16.37
C LEU A 243 -20.64 -6.69 -17.17
N LEU A 244 -21.16 -6.60 -18.41
CA LEU A 244 -21.02 -5.45 -19.31
C LEU A 244 -22.39 -4.99 -19.85
N PRO A 245 -23.32 -4.54 -18.99
CA PRO A 245 -24.70 -4.23 -19.40
C PRO A 245 -24.81 -3.07 -20.40
N GLN A 246 -23.78 -2.24 -20.52
CA GLN A 246 -23.74 -1.12 -21.47
C GLN A 246 -23.15 -1.50 -22.84
N ARG A 247 -22.64 -2.74 -22.98
CA ARG A 247 -22.05 -3.20 -24.23
C ARG A 247 -23.15 -3.49 -25.26
N PRO A 248 -23.01 -3.04 -26.54
CA PRO A 248 -23.96 -3.38 -27.57
C PRO A 248 -24.08 -4.90 -27.76
N ALA A 249 -25.33 -5.39 -27.88
CA ALA A 249 -25.58 -6.82 -28.09
C ALA A 249 -25.07 -7.34 -29.47
N SER A 250 -24.78 -6.43 -30.41
CA SER A 250 -24.20 -6.74 -31.73
C SER A 250 -22.71 -7.07 -31.67
N ASP A 251 -22.01 -6.71 -30.56
CA ASP A 251 -20.58 -6.89 -30.47
C ASP A 251 -20.21 -8.37 -30.19
N PRO A 252 -19.09 -8.87 -30.73
CA PRO A 252 -18.68 -10.26 -30.54
C PRO A 252 -18.53 -10.61 -29.05
N LEU A 253 -19.23 -11.65 -28.59
CA LEU A 253 -19.18 -12.08 -27.18
C LEU A 253 -17.79 -12.43 -26.67
N PRO A 254 -16.89 -13.07 -27.44
CA PRO A 254 -15.52 -13.34 -27.01
C PRO A 254 -14.73 -12.05 -26.66
N ASP A 255 -14.92 -10.96 -27.39
CA ASP A 255 -14.27 -9.68 -27.10
C ASP A 255 -14.78 -9.11 -25.75
N GLY A 256 -16.09 -9.25 -25.49
CA GLY A 256 -16.65 -8.90 -24.18
C GLY A 256 -16.05 -9.73 -23.04
N PHE A 257 -15.84 -11.02 -23.26
CA PHE A 257 -15.16 -11.88 -22.29
C PHE A 257 -13.73 -11.40 -22.01
N LEU A 258 -12.97 -10.98 -23.02
CA LEU A 258 -11.62 -10.48 -22.84
C LEU A 258 -11.59 -9.20 -21.99
N ILE A 259 -12.53 -8.28 -22.20
CA ILE A 259 -12.68 -7.09 -21.34
C ILE A 259 -12.95 -7.51 -19.89
N ILE A 260 -13.89 -8.44 -19.67
CA ILE A 260 -14.21 -8.94 -18.33
C ILE A 260 -12.99 -9.60 -17.70
N ASN A 261 -12.35 -10.51 -18.41
CA ASN A 261 -11.29 -11.35 -17.87
C ASN A 261 -9.95 -10.60 -17.68
N ARG A 262 -9.78 -9.46 -18.32
CA ARG A 262 -8.57 -8.60 -18.21
C ARG A 262 -8.86 -7.33 -17.43
N ASP A 263 -9.75 -6.48 -17.91
CA ASP A 263 -9.92 -5.13 -17.38
C ASP A 263 -10.72 -5.13 -16.08
N LEU A 264 -11.86 -5.85 -16.02
CA LEU A 264 -12.63 -5.96 -14.78
C LEU A 264 -11.89 -6.76 -13.71
N ARG A 265 -11.08 -7.76 -14.09
CA ARG A 265 -10.20 -8.47 -13.18
C ARG A 265 -9.15 -7.52 -12.58
N LYS A 266 -8.50 -6.71 -13.40
CA LYS A 266 -7.54 -5.71 -12.94
C LYS A 266 -8.18 -4.71 -11.97
N GLN A 267 -9.38 -4.22 -12.27
CA GLN A 267 -10.12 -3.33 -11.37
C GLN A 267 -10.42 -4.00 -10.01
N ALA A 268 -10.76 -5.30 -10.02
CA ALA A 268 -10.96 -6.04 -8.78
C ALA A 268 -9.67 -6.13 -7.95
N GLU A 269 -8.53 -6.42 -8.58
CA GLU A 269 -7.24 -6.47 -7.89
C GLU A 269 -6.84 -5.11 -7.30
N GLU A 270 -7.08 -4.02 -8.02
CA GLU A 270 -6.86 -2.65 -7.53
C GLU A 270 -7.77 -2.33 -6.32
N THR A 271 -9.02 -2.78 -6.35
CA THR A 271 -9.96 -2.61 -5.23
C THR A 271 -9.53 -3.43 -4.02
N LYS A 272 -9.12 -4.68 -4.20
CA LYS A 272 -8.58 -5.52 -3.10
C LYS A 272 -7.40 -4.84 -2.41
N ARG A 273 -6.47 -4.25 -3.17
CA ARG A 273 -5.33 -3.50 -2.59
C ARG A 273 -5.79 -2.29 -1.77
N LYS A 274 -6.81 -1.56 -2.23
CA LYS A 274 -7.37 -0.42 -1.48
C LYS A 274 -8.07 -0.88 -0.21
N VAL A 275 -8.88 -1.94 -0.29
CA VAL A 275 -9.55 -2.55 0.86
C VAL A 275 -8.53 -3.13 1.84
N GLY A 276 -7.42 -3.69 1.34
CA GLY A 276 -6.32 -4.21 2.13
C GLY A 276 -5.66 -3.20 3.08
N ALA A 277 -5.78 -1.89 2.78
CA ALA A 277 -5.27 -0.84 3.66
C ALA A 277 -6.18 -0.57 4.88
N ALA A 278 -7.45 -0.99 4.84
CA ALA A 278 -8.40 -0.85 5.94
C ALA A 278 -8.25 -2.02 6.92
N THR A 279 -7.35 -1.89 7.89
CA THR A 279 -7.05 -2.97 8.84
C THR A 279 -6.86 -2.45 10.26
N ALA A 280 -7.26 -3.26 11.24
CA ALA A 280 -6.99 -3.01 12.64
C ALA A 280 -5.49 -3.18 12.96
N ASN A 281 -4.96 -2.36 13.89
CA ASN A 281 -3.55 -2.41 14.29
C ASN A 281 -3.21 -3.53 15.29
N LYS A 282 -4.16 -4.44 15.54
CA LYS A 282 -4.02 -5.58 16.46
C LYS A 282 -4.69 -6.82 15.83
N PRO A 283 -4.25 -8.04 16.17
CA PRO A 283 -4.90 -9.25 15.69
C PRO A 283 -6.31 -9.36 16.28
N LEU A 284 -7.26 -9.69 15.44
CA LEU A 284 -8.65 -9.98 15.83
C LEU A 284 -8.94 -11.48 15.77
N TRP A 285 -8.17 -12.25 14.97
CA TRP A 285 -8.35 -13.70 14.80
C TRP A 285 -7.83 -14.50 15.98
N GLN A 286 -8.31 -15.74 16.08
CA GLN A 286 -7.87 -16.72 17.08
C GLN A 286 -7.72 -18.12 16.41
N GLY A 287 -6.52 -18.70 16.52
CA GLY A 287 -6.22 -20.02 15.98
C GLY A 287 -6.46 -20.14 14.48
N ALA A 288 -6.67 -21.39 14.01
CA ALA A 288 -6.90 -21.70 12.61
C ALA A 288 -8.19 -21.09 12.07
N PHE A 289 -8.20 -20.73 10.81
CA PHE A 289 -9.40 -20.29 10.09
C PHE A 289 -10.27 -21.49 9.72
N VAL A 290 -11.59 -21.33 9.68
CA VAL A 290 -12.48 -22.42 9.32
C VAL A 290 -12.78 -22.41 7.82
N GLN A 291 -12.77 -23.61 7.25
CA GLN A 291 -13.31 -23.88 5.93
C GLN A 291 -14.82 -24.18 6.04
N PRO A 292 -15.66 -23.77 5.07
CA PRO A 292 -17.07 -24.16 5.04
C PRO A 292 -17.22 -25.68 5.13
N ARG A 293 -18.09 -26.13 6.04
CA ARG A 293 -18.36 -27.56 6.22
C ARG A 293 -18.94 -28.19 4.94
N ASN A 294 -18.62 -29.44 4.68
CA ASN A 294 -19.12 -30.21 3.53
C ASN A 294 -18.79 -29.55 2.17
N SER A 295 -17.75 -28.72 2.10
CA SER A 295 -17.28 -28.17 0.86
C SER A 295 -16.12 -28.99 0.29
N LYS A 296 -16.09 -29.12 -1.05
CA LYS A 296 -15.00 -29.75 -1.79
C LYS A 296 -14.25 -28.73 -2.60
N VAL A 297 -12.93 -28.72 -2.48
CA VAL A 297 -12.06 -27.92 -3.34
C VAL A 297 -12.12 -28.47 -4.76
N PHE A 298 -12.50 -27.66 -5.74
CA PHE A 298 -12.45 -28.05 -7.14
C PHE A 298 -11.51 -27.15 -7.97
N ALA A 299 -11.12 -25.97 -7.46
CA ALA A 299 -10.05 -25.16 -8.05
C ALA A 299 -9.14 -24.59 -6.96
N ASN A 300 -7.86 -24.52 -7.26
CA ASN A 300 -6.82 -24.22 -6.29
C ASN A 300 -6.32 -22.78 -6.42
N PHE A 301 -5.73 -22.27 -5.34
CA PHE A 301 -4.98 -21.01 -5.35
C PHE A 301 -3.82 -21.09 -6.33
N ALA A 302 -3.58 -19.99 -7.04
CA ALA A 302 -2.53 -19.80 -8.05
C ALA A 302 -2.58 -20.80 -9.20
N GLU A 303 -3.76 -21.35 -9.50
CA GLU A 303 -3.99 -22.16 -10.68
C GLU A 303 -3.86 -21.31 -11.94
N LEU A 304 -2.93 -21.71 -12.82
CA LEU A 304 -2.66 -21.03 -14.08
C LEU A 304 -3.68 -21.48 -15.13
N ARG A 305 -4.67 -20.66 -15.42
CA ARG A 305 -5.80 -20.96 -16.30
C ARG A 305 -5.54 -20.49 -17.72
N THR A 306 -5.62 -21.39 -18.68
CA THR A 306 -5.66 -21.10 -20.12
C THR A 306 -7.10 -21.15 -20.59
N TYR A 307 -7.60 -20.06 -21.14
CA TYR A 307 -8.96 -19.98 -21.66
C TYR A 307 -8.97 -20.25 -23.16
N VAL A 308 -9.80 -21.22 -23.58
CA VAL A 308 -9.92 -21.66 -24.96
C VAL A 308 -11.36 -21.40 -25.43
N TYR A 309 -11.52 -20.82 -26.63
CA TYR A 309 -12.79 -20.62 -27.28
C TYR A 309 -12.72 -21.11 -28.73
N SER A 310 -13.63 -21.98 -29.16
CA SER A 310 -13.65 -22.59 -30.50
C SER A 310 -12.29 -23.22 -30.88
N GLY A 311 -11.67 -23.92 -29.92
CA GLY A 311 -10.38 -24.60 -30.12
C GLY A 311 -9.15 -23.69 -30.16
N ARG A 312 -9.28 -22.39 -29.90
CA ARG A 312 -8.19 -21.43 -29.88
C ARG A 312 -7.99 -20.86 -28.49
N GLU A 313 -6.75 -20.77 -28.05
CA GLU A 313 -6.42 -20.00 -26.84
C GLU A 313 -6.72 -18.53 -27.05
N ILE A 314 -7.49 -17.92 -26.13
CA ILE A 314 -7.89 -16.52 -26.18
C ILE A 314 -7.33 -15.69 -25.02
N ASP A 315 -7.04 -16.31 -23.88
CA ASP A 315 -6.50 -15.60 -22.71
C ASP A 315 -5.82 -16.55 -21.73
N ARG A 316 -4.99 -15.98 -20.83
CA ARG A 316 -4.40 -16.67 -19.67
C ARG A 316 -4.57 -15.81 -18.44
N GLN A 317 -4.99 -16.40 -17.33
CA GLN A 317 -5.14 -15.74 -16.05
C GLN A 317 -4.73 -16.65 -14.89
N VAL A 318 -4.62 -16.06 -13.70
CA VAL A 318 -4.33 -16.79 -12.47
C VAL A 318 -5.56 -16.75 -11.57
N HIS A 319 -5.84 -17.87 -10.92
CA HIS A 319 -6.90 -18.00 -9.93
C HIS A 319 -6.36 -17.68 -8.54
N PHE A 320 -6.84 -16.62 -7.89
CA PHE A 320 -6.26 -16.09 -6.66
C PHE A 320 -6.85 -16.67 -5.38
N GLY A 321 -7.78 -17.63 -5.47
CA GLY A 321 -8.42 -18.23 -4.30
C GLY A 321 -8.58 -19.74 -4.39
N TYR A 322 -9.44 -20.26 -3.55
CA TYR A 322 -9.97 -21.61 -3.63
C TYR A 322 -11.44 -21.55 -4.03
N ASP A 323 -11.83 -22.34 -5.02
CA ASP A 323 -13.23 -22.52 -5.34
C ASP A 323 -13.75 -23.75 -4.58
N LEU A 324 -14.72 -23.51 -3.69
CA LEU A 324 -15.29 -24.48 -2.76
C LEU A 324 -16.73 -24.81 -3.18
N ALA A 325 -16.93 -26.01 -3.73
CA ALA A 325 -18.25 -26.49 -4.12
C ALA A 325 -18.95 -27.15 -2.92
N SER A 326 -20.24 -26.85 -2.78
CA SER A 326 -21.14 -27.49 -1.81
C SER A 326 -22.54 -27.63 -2.42
N THR A 327 -23.58 -27.73 -1.61
CA THR A 327 -24.96 -27.64 -2.11
C THR A 327 -25.29 -26.21 -2.50
N ARG A 328 -26.25 -26.03 -3.42
CA ARG A 328 -26.66 -24.72 -3.90
C ARG A 328 -27.10 -23.82 -2.75
N GLN A 329 -26.65 -22.56 -2.75
CA GLN A 329 -26.95 -21.55 -1.75
C GLN A 329 -26.62 -21.99 -0.30
N SER A 330 -25.51 -22.70 -0.15
CA SER A 330 -25.02 -23.10 1.17
C SER A 330 -24.61 -21.90 2.01
N ALA A 331 -24.77 -22.04 3.32
CA ALA A 331 -24.32 -21.06 4.29
C ALA A 331 -22.80 -20.85 4.21
N VAL A 332 -22.36 -19.62 4.17
CA VAL A 332 -20.95 -19.19 4.18
C VAL A 332 -20.61 -18.68 5.57
N PRO A 333 -19.76 -19.38 6.35
CA PRO A 333 -19.32 -18.90 7.66
C PRO A 333 -18.18 -17.89 7.53
N ALA A 334 -18.11 -16.92 8.44
CA ALA A 334 -16.90 -16.15 8.67
C ALA A 334 -15.76 -17.07 9.08
N ALA A 335 -14.65 -17.06 8.37
CA ALA A 335 -13.53 -17.99 8.60
C ALA A 335 -12.87 -17.78 9.97
N ASN A 336 -12.89 -16.54 10.49
CA ASN A 336 -12.45 -16.20 11.83
C ASN A 336 -13.12 -14.89 12.29
N LYS A 337 -12.89 -14.49 13.54
CA LYS A 337 -13.35 -13.25 14.12
C LYS A 337 -12.73 -12.05 13.38
N GLY A 338 -13.53 -11.01 13.15
CA GLY A 338 -13.07 -9.81 12.45
C GLY A 338 -14.14 -8.74 12.31
N VAL A 339 -13.87 -7.78 11.42
CA VAL A 339 -14.78 -6.69 11.06
C VAL A 339 -14.97 -6.66 9.56
N VAL A 340 -16.20 -6.55 9.08
CA VAL A 340 -16.50 -6.44 7.64
C VAL A 340 -16.01 -5.10 7.13
N VAL A 341 -15.11 -5.12 6.14
CA VAL A 341 -14.53 -3.91 5.52
C VAL A 341 -15.02 -3.68 4.08
N PHE A 342 -15.68 -4.67 3.49
CA PHE A 342 -16.29 -4.58 2.17
C PHE A 342 -17.50 -5.53 2.07
N ALA A 343 -18.62 -5.09 1.48
CA ALA A 343 -19.84 -5.89 1.31
C ALA A 343 -20.67 -5.37 0.12
N GLU A 344 -20.09 -5.45 -1.10
CA GLU A 344 -20.65 -4.90 -2.33
C GLU A 344 -20.31 -5.79 -3.53
N PRO A 345 -20.94 -5.60 -4.72
CA PRO A 345 -20.49 -6.23 -5.96
C PRO A 345 -19.08 -5.80 -6.34
N LEU A 346 -18.21 -6.77 -6.65
CA LEU A 346 -16.81 -6.56 -7.03
C LEU A 346 -16.54 -7.18 -8.41
N THR A 347 -16.94 -6.53 -9.46
CA THR A 347 -16.72 -6.93 -10.86
C THR A 347 -16.80 -8.44 -11.10
N ILE A 348 -15.71 -9.11 -11.48
CA ILE A 348 -15.66 -10.56 -11.75
C ILE A 348 -15.97 -11.43 -10.53
N TYR A 349 -15.78 -10.93 -9.32
CA TYR A 349 -16.07 -11.62 -8.06
C TYR A 349 -17.57 -11.64 -7.71
N GLY A 350 -18.39 -10.80 -8.39
CA GLY A 350 -19.83 -10.68 -8.07
C GLY A 350 -20.05 -10.14 -6.67
N ASN A 351 -21.15 -10.52 -6.01
CA ASN A 351 -21.39 -10.10 -4.64
C ASN A 351 -20.28 -10.65 -3.72
N THR A 352 -19.63 -9.74 -3.02
CA THR A 352 -18.38 -10.02 -2.29
C THR A 352 -18.45 -9.45 -0.88
N VAL A 353 -17.94 -10.21 0.08
CA VAL A 353 -17.69 -9.76 1.45
C VAL A 353 -16.19 -9.88 1.73
N VAL A 354 -15.59 -8.85 2.35
CA VAL A 354 -14.22 -8.91 2.89
C VAL A 354 -14.26 -8.63 4.38
N ILE A 355 -13.61 -9.50 5.16
CA ILE A 355 -13.48 -9.39 6.61
C ILE A 355 -12.03 -9.07 6.94
N ASP A 356 -11.80 -7.99 7.71
CA ASP A 356 -10.51 -7.68 8.30
C ASP A 356 -10.34 -8.43 9.61
N HIS A 357 -9.21 -9.11 9.74
CA HIS A 357 -8.82 -9.82 10.95
C HIS A 357 -7.71 -9.10 11.71
N GLY A 358 -7.28 -7.93 11.21
CA GLY A 358 -6.22 -7.10 11.78
C GLY A 358 -4.83 -7.44 11.28
N LEU A 359 -3.89 -6.51 11.48
CA LEU A 359 -2.50 -6.59 11.02
C LEU A 359 -2.36 -6.80 9.50
N GLY A 360 -3.33 -6.36 8.71
CA GLY A 360 -3.37 -6.53 7.26
C GLY A 360 -3.88 -7.89 6.78
N LEU A 361 -4.27 -8.80 7.69
CA LEU A 361 -4.85 -10.10 7.35
C LEU A 361 -6.35 -9.97 7.09
N GLN A 362 -6.80 -10.41 5.92
CA GLN A 362 -8.21 -10.36 5.52
C GLN A 362 -8.64 -11.67 4.84
N THR A 363 -9.94 -11.94 4.85
CA THR A 363 -10.57 -13.00 4.05
C THR A 363 -11.63 -12.43 3.12
N LEU A 364 -11.64 -12.92 1.88
CA LEU A 364 -12.58 -12.53 0.84
C LEU A 364 -13.47 -13.70 0.48
N TYR A 365 -14.77 -13.42 0.37
CA TYR A 365 -15.83 -14.36 0.04
C TYR A 365 -16.58 -13.82 -1.17
N ALA A 366 -16.61 -14.56 -2.27
CA ALA A 366 -17.15 -14.07 -3.54
C ALA A 366 -18.16 -15.06 -4.18
N HIS A 367 -18.75 -14.61 -5.30
CA HIS A 367 -19.83 -15.26 -6.03
C HIS A 367 -21.11 -15.46 -5.22
N LEU A 368 -21.32 -14.64 -4.19
CA LEU A 368 -22.41 -14.80 -3.25
C LEU A 368 -23.78 -14.52 -3.87
N SER A 369 -24.79 -15.32 -3.50
CA SER A 369 -26.18 -15.06 -3.89
C SER A 369 -26.84 -14.02 -2.99
N SER A 370 -26.43 -13.95 -1.71
CA SER A 370 -26.92 -12.98 -0.73
C SER A 370 -25.87 -12.77 0.36
N THR A 371 -25.92 -11.59 0.99
CA THR A 371 -25.09 -11.21 2.15
C THR A 371 -25.98 -10.93 3.35
N ALA A 372 -25.57 -11.37 4.54
CA ALA A 372 -26.26 -11.17 5.80
C ALA A 372 -25.58 -10.11 6.69
N VAL A 373 -24.50 -9.49 6.18
CA VAL A 373 -23.66 -8.51 6.90
C VAL A 373 -23.39 -7.28 6.03
N LYS A 374 -23.01 -6.19 6.66
CA LYS A 374 -22.64 -4.92 6.03
C LYS A 374 -21.30 -4.42 6.58
N VAL A 375 -20.72 -3.46 5.88
CA VAL A 375 -19.48 -2.78 6.31
C VAL A 375 -19.63 -2.22 7.72
N GLY A 376 -18.62 -2.49 8.57
CA GLY A 376 -18.58 -2.11 9.97
C GLY A 376 -19.10 -3.17 10.94
N ASP A 377 -19.81 -4.20 10.48
CA ASP A 377 -20.28 -5.27 11.36
C ASP A 377 -19.11 -6.09 11.90
N ALA A 378 -19.10 -6.31 13.21
CA ALA A 378 -18.20 -7.28 13.84
C ALA A 378 -18.79 -8.69 13.67
N VAL A 379 -17.95 -9.65 13.32
CA VAL A 379 -18.35 -11.04 13.12
C VAL A 379 -17.53 -11.99 13.98
N GLU A 380 -18.15 -13.08 14.43
CA GLU A 380 -17.49 -14.14 15.18
C GLU A 380 -17.13 -15.30 14.22
N LYS A 381 -16.10 -16.07 14.60
CA LYS A 381 -15.68 -17.26 13.86
C LYS A 381 -16.83 -18.26 13.72
N GLY A 382 -17.15 -18.66 12.48
CA GLY A 382 -18.23 -19.59 12.17
C GLY A 382 -19.62 -18.95 12.05
N GLN A 383 -19.76 -17.64 12.28
CA GLN A 383 -21.01 -16.92 12.05
C GLN A 383 -21.39 -16.95 10.57
N GLU A 384 -22.65 -17.25 10.24
CA GLU A 384 -23.15 -17.15 8.86
C GLU A 384 -23.16 -15.68 8.42
N ILE A 385 -22.46 -15.39 7.31
CA ILE A 385 -22.30 -14.04 6.75
C ILE A 385 -22.94 -13.89 5.37
N ALA A 386 -23.15 -14.99 4.67
CA ALA A 386 -23.62 -15.00 3.28
C ALA A 386 -24.12 -16.38 2.86
N ARG A 387 -24.59 -16.49 1.62
CA ARG A 387 -24.86 -17.75 0.93
C ARG A 387 -24.10 -17.83 -0.38
N THR A 388 -23.64 -19.04 -0.74
CA THR A 388 -22.99 -19.31 -2.02
C THR A 388 -23.90 -18.98 -3.20
N GLY A 389 -23.34 -18.72 -4.34
CA GLY A 389 -24.08 -18.38 -5.56
C GLY A 389 -23.22 -18.47 -6.82
N SER A 390 -23.63 -17.74 -7.83
CA SER A 390 -22.96 -17.70 -9.15
C SER A 390 -22.90 -16.31 -9.74
N THR A 391 -22.92 -15.26 -8.90
CA THR A 391 -22.77 -13.87 -9.35
C THR A 391 -21.35 -13.60 -9.84
N GLY A 392 -21.16 -12.63 -10.71
CA GLY A 392 -19.85 -12.37 -11.32
C GLY A 392 -19.44 -13.43 -12.35
N LEU A 393 -18.13 -13.65 -12.55
CA LEU A 393 -17.60 -14.55 -13.57
C LEU A 393 -17.52 -16.03 -13.05
N ALA A 394 -18.63 -16.56 -12.61
CA ALA A 394 -18.77 -17.93 -12.11
C ALA A 394 -19.55 -18.81 -13.07
N ILE A 395 -19.12 -20.09 -13.26
CA ILE A 395 -19.80 -21.07 -14.13
C ILE A 395 -21.00 -21.71 -13.40
N GLY A 396 -20.94 -21.82 -12.07
CA GLY A 396 -21.98 -22.45 -11.25
C GLY A 396 -21.91 -22.01 -9.81
N ASP A 397 -22.86 -22.49 -8.98
CA ASP A 397 -22.93 -22.13 -7.56
C ASP A 397 -21.74 -22.72 -6.78
N HIS A 398 -20.92 -21.83 -6.22
CA HIS A 398 -19.77 -22.15 -5.36
C HIS A 398 -19.36 -20.94 -4.53
N LEU A 399 -18.47 -21.15 -3.58
CA LEU A 399 -17.77 -20.08 -2.89
C LEU A 399 -16.37 -19.93 -3.46
N HIS A 400 -16.04 -18.74 -3.97
CA HIS A 400 -14.65 -18.36 -4.16
C HIS A 400 -14.13 -17.71 -2.88
N TYR A 401 -13.05 -18.27 -2.33
CA TYR A 401 -12.47 -17.89 -1.03
C TYR A 401 -11.01 -17.52 -1.18
N GLU A 402 -10.64 -16.30 -0.70
CA GLU A 402 -9.26 -15.86 -0.64
C GLU A 402 -8.82 -15.51 0.78
N VAL A 403 -7.54 -15.66 1.06
CA VAL A 403 -6.85 -15.00 2.15
C VAL A 403 -5.94 -13.92 1.57
N LEU A 404 -6.02 -12.74 2.15
CA LEU A 404 -5.25 -11.56 1.70
C LEU A 404 -4.34 -11.10 2.85
N VAL A 405 -3.12 -10.72 2.50
CA VAL A 405 -2.23 -9.98 3.40
C VAL A 405 -1.91 -8.64 2.76
N ASN A 406 -2.41 -7.57 3.35
CA ASN A 406 -2.34 -6.20 2.81
C ASN A 406 -2.83 -6.12 1.33
N GLY A 407 -3.93 -6.82 1.03
CA GLY A 407 -4.53 -6.87 -0.29
C GLY A 407 -3.81 -7.76 -1.32
N VAL A 408 -2.79 -8.50 -0.91
CA VAL A 408 -2.11 -9.51 -1.75
C VAL A 408 -2.64 -10.89 -1.42
N SER A 409 -3.12 -11.62 -2.42
CA SER A 409 -3.68 -12.96 -2.25
C SER A 409 -2.59 -13.97 -1.92
N VAL A 410 -2.82 -14.76 -0.88
CA VAL A 410 -1.95 -15.84 -0.41
C VAL A 410 -2.73 -17.14 -0.28
N THR A 411 -2.02 -18.26 -0.17
CA THR A 411 -2.67 -19.57 -0.07
C THR A 411 -3.50 -19.72 1.20
N PRO A 412 -4.80 -20.00 1.10
CA PRO A 412 -5.65 -20.30 2.25
C PRO A 412 -5.21 -21.49 3.08
N LEU A 413 -4.48 -22.46 2.48
CA LEU A 413 -4.03 -23.67 3.19
C LEU A 413 -3.20 -23.37 4.44
N GLU A 414 -2.39 -22.32 4.40
CA GLU A 414 -1.57 -21.90 5.52
C GLU A 414 -2.43 -21.47 6.72
N TRP A 415 -3.52 -20.79 6.45
CA TRP A 415 -4.41 -20.23 7.47
C TRP A 415 -5.45 -21.22 7.97
N TRP A 416 -5.73 -22.29 7.22
CA TRP A 416 -6.56 -23.40 7.67
C TRP A 416 -5.80 -24.40 8.57
N ASP A 417 -4.46 -24.38 8.53
CA ASP A 417 -3.59 -25.28 9.30
C ASP A 417 -3.10 -24.63 10.60
N GLY A 418 -3.67 -25.04 11.74
CA GLY A 418 -3.25 -24.54 13.06
C GLY A 418 -1.79 -24.84 13.38
N LYS A 419 -1.22 -25.95 12.86
CA LYS A 419 0.20 -26.24 13.03
C LYS A 419 1.06 -25.25 12.27
N TRP A 420 0.68 -24.92 11.02
CA TRP A 420 1.39 -23.91 10.25
C TRP A 420 1.38 -22.55 10.96
N ILE A 421 0.23 -22.11 11.48
CA ILE A 421 0.10 -20.84 12.22
C ILE A 421 1.02 -20.82 13.45
N ARG A 422 1.04 -21.93 14.23
CA ARG A 422 1.96 -22.03 15.37
C ARG A 422 3.42 -21.91 14.94
N ASP A 423 3.83 -22.64 13.90
CA ASP A 423 5.21 -22.74 13.47
C ASP A 423 5.72 -21.46 12.76
N HIS A 424 4.85 -20.76 11.99
CA HIS A 424 5.23 -19.63 11.13
C HIS A 424 4.84 -18.26 11.71
N ILE A 425 3.85 -18.19 12.59
CA ILE A 425 3.40 -16.95 13.23
C ILE A 425 3.69 -16.98 14.73
N GLY A 426 3.26 -18.01 15.43
CA GLY A 426 3.40 -18.12 16.89
C GLY A 426 4.85 -18.25 17.33
N LYS A 427 5.63 -19.14 16.71
CA LYS A 427 7.03 -19.37 17.05
C LYS A 427 7.90 -18.10 16.89
N PRO A 428 7.86 -17.35 15.80
CA PRO A 428 8.57 -16.08 15.69
C PRO A 428 8.17 -15.05 16.76
N LEU A 429 6.88 -14.95 17.12
CA LEU A 429 6.43 -14.08 18.20
C LEU A 429 7.04 -14.48 19.55
N LYS A 430 7.04 -15.78 19.85
CA LYS A 430 7.65 -16.35 21.07
C LYS A 430 9.16 -16.11 21.12
N GLU A 431 9.87 -16.35 20.02
CA GLU A 431 11.31 -16.10 19.89
C GLU A 431 11.66 -14.61 20.07
N ALA A 432 10.78 -13.72 19.63
CA ALA A 432 10.88 -12.28 19.83
C ALA A 432 10.54 -11.84 21.26
N GLY A 433 10.08 -12.73 22.13
CA GLY A 433 9.60 -12.40 23.49
C GLY A 433 8.31 -11.55 23.46
N LEU A 434 7.49 -11.71 22.42
CA LEU A 434 6.23 -10.99 22.21
C LEU A 434 5.04 -11.88 22.57
N PRO A 435 3.87 -11.27 22.90
CA PRO A 435 2.66 -12.02 23.20
C PRO A 435 2.25 -12.91 22.02
N GLU A 436 1.87 -14.13 22.31
CA GLU A 436 1.28 -15.05 21.32
C GLU A 436 -0.15 -14.61 20.96
N ILE A 437 -0.55 -14.85 19.71
CA ILE A 437 -1.94 -14.61 19.29
C ILE A 437 -2.80 -15.74 19.88
N ALA A 438 -3.86 -15.38 20.58
CA ALA A 438 -4.73 -16.32 21.27
C ALA A 438 -5.22 -17.46 20.35
N GLY A 439 -5.29 -18.70 20.87
CA GLY A 439 -5.74 -19.87 20.14
C GLY A 439 -4.67 -20.54 19.27
N ALA A 440 -3.44 -20.05 19.22
CA ALA A 440 -2.33 -20.79 18.61
C ALA A 440 -1.99 -22.08 19.38
N GLU A 441 -2.40 -22.20 20.64
CA GLU A 441 -2.26 -23.38 21.49
C GLU A 441 -3.45 -24.36 21.42
N ALA A 442 -4.48 -24.08 20.62
CA ALA A 442 -5.69 -24.89 20.58
C ALA A 442 -5.39 -26.33 20.14
N ARG A 443 -5.87 -27.27 20.96
CA ARG A 443 -5.81 -28.71 20.81
C ARG A 443 -6.01 -29.14 19.36
N ASP A 444 -5.31 -30.21 18.96
CA ASP A 444 -5.55 -30.98 17.75
C ASP A 444 -7.02 -31.40 17.70
N GLU A 445 -7.92 -30.55 17.24
CA GLU A 445 -9.19 -31.03 16.70
C GLU A 445 -8.82 -31.71 15.39
N GLU A 446 -9.05 -33.00 15.35
CA GLU A 446 -8.78 -33.92 14.27
C GLU A 446 -9.15 -33.30 12.92
N PRO A 447 -8.24 -33.20 11.94
CA PRO A 447 -8.53 -32.55 10.67
C PRO A 447 -9.65 -33.33 10.00
N ALA A 448 -10.79 -32.67 9.78
CA ALA A 448 -11.85 -33.22 8.93
C ALA A 448 -11.22 -33.66 7.61
N ALA A 449 -11.17 -34.95 7.42
CA ALA A 449 -10.63 -35.76 6.35
C ALA A 449 -9.79 -35.02 5.29
N ARG A 450 -8.48 -35.26 5.31
CA ARG A 450 -7.57 -34.91 4.19
C ARG A 450 -8.30 -35.19 2.87
N ALA A 451 -8.57 -34.11 2.10
CA ALA A 451 -9.03 -34.26 0.74
C ALA A 451 -7.97 -35.08 -0.02
N ALA A 452 -8.30 -36.32 -0.33
CA ALA A 452 -7.47 -37.18 -1.14
C ALA A 452 -7.24 -36.49 -2.49
N ALA A 453 -5.98 -36.35 -2.87
CA ALA A 453 -5.62 -35.91 -4.23
C ALA A 453 -6.41 -36.73 -5.24
N PRO A 454 -6.96 -36.11 -6.32
CA PRO A 454 -7.73 -36.88 -7.30
C PRO A 454 -6.83 -37.94 -7.95
N THR A 455 -7.11 -39.21 -7.69
CA THR A 455 -6.51 -40.34 -8.41
C THR A 455 -6.98 -40.25 -9.85
N ARG A 456 -6.06 -40.02 -10.78
CA ARG A 456 -6.33 -40.17 -12.22
C ARG A 456 -6.98 -41.50 -12.51
N PRO A 457 -8.07 -41.57 -13.31
CA PRO A 457 -8.58 -42.83 -13.80
C PRO A 457 -7.51 -43.51 -14.65
N GLN A 458 -7.17 -44.75 -14.31
CA GLN A 458 -6.31 -45.55 -15.16
C GLN A 458 -7.05 -45.89 -16.46
N PRO A 459 -6.42 -45.84 -17.64
CA PRO A 459 -7.04 -46.25 -18.89
C PRO A 459 -7.33 -47.77 -18.83
N GLN A 460 -8.62 -48.15 -18.99
CA GLN A 460 -9.04 -49.54 -19.11
C GLN A 460 -8.37 -50.15 -20.35
N ARG A 461 -7.50 -51.12 -20.15
CA ARG A 461 -7.00 -51.99 -21.22
C ARG A 461 -8.18 -52.74 -21.84
N ARG A 462 -8.58 -52.39 -23.05
CA ARG A 462 -9.45 -53.23 -23.90
C ARG A 462 -8.76 -54.55 -24.15
N ARG A 463 -9.31 -55.64 -23.61
CA ARG A 463 -8.96 -57.00 -24.06
C ARG A 463 -9.55 -57.18 -25.45
N ALA A 464 -8.67 -57.44 -26.41
CA ALA A 464 -9.07 -57.93 -27.73
C ALA A 464 -9.70 -59.33 -27.62
N ARG A 465 -10.83 -59.50 -28.24
CA ARG A 465 -11.30 -60.75 -28.80
C ARG A 465 -11.52 -60.56 -30.29
#